data_30d9208067400c8ac29a4bdffebbc2f0
#
_entry.id   30d9208067400c8ac29a4bdffebbc2f0
#
_cell.length_a   1.000
_cell.length_b   1.000
_cell.length_c   1.000
_cell.angle_alpha   90.00
_cell.angle_beta   90.00
_cell.angle_gamma   90.00
#
_symmetry.space_group_name_H-M   'P 1'
#
loop_
_entity.id
_entity.type
_entity.pdbx_description
1 polymer ?
#
loop_
_entity_poly.entity_id
_entity_poly.type
_entity_poly.pdbx_seq_one_letter_code
_entity_poly.pdbx_strand_id
1 'polypeptide(L)'
;NRISSRQGNPYTIPLSHEEFEHAKANPLTVALTVGKTVPLNWFEKARGKKLLGLACGGGQQGPIFVAHGYETTIMDFSLKQLEKDRFVAERENLDLQTIQADMTQAFPFEDETFDIIFCPVSNVYIEDLTNMWQESYRILKKGGLLMVGYMNPWIYVFDADEVWDQPDKTLI
;
A
#
# COMPACT_ATOMS: atom_id res chain seq x y z
N ASN A 1 9.96 -1.90 12.49
CA ASN A 1 9.99 -0.73 11.64
C ASN A 1 10.00 0.55 12.49
N ARG A 2 11.22 0.99 12.93
CA ARG A 2 11.38 2.12 13.88
C ARG A 2 11.04 3.48 13.25
N ILE A 3 11.05 3.59 11.93
CA ILE A 3 10.84 4.85 11.21
C ILE A 3 9.35 5.11 10.98
N SER A 4 8.62 4.13 10.50
CA SER A 4 7.19 4.25 10.18
C SER A 4 6.26 4.26 11.40
N SER A 5 6.74 3.80 12.56
CA SER A 5 5.94 3.77 13.80
C SER A 5 6.16 4.98 14.72
N ARG A 6 6.96 5.97 14.32
CA ARG A 6 7.13 7.21 15.09
C ARG A 6 5.83 7.98 15.15
N GLN A 7 5.48 8.41 16.35
CA GLN A 7 4.34 9.29 16.59
C GLN A 7 4.51 10.56 15.74
N GLY A 8 3.53 10.82 14.85
CA GLY A 8 3.55 12.00 13.96
C GLY A 8 3.94 11.75 12.50
N ASN A 9 4.29 10.51 12.10
CA ASN A 9 4.45 10.24 10.67
C ASN A 9 3.06 10.17 9.98
N PRO A 10 2.72 11.09 9.07
CA PRO A 10 1.39 11.17 8.44
C PRO A 10 1.03 9.91 7.66
N TYR A 11 2.02 9.16 7.16
CA TYR A 11 1.80 7.91 6.42
C TYR A 11 1.44 6.72 7.30
N THR A 12 1.35 6.92 8.61
CA THR A 12 1.00 5.87 9.57
C THR A 12 -0.13 6.26 10.51
N ILE A 13 -0.79 7.39 10.24
CA ILE A 13 -1.99 7.82 10.97
C ILE A 13 -3.19 7.14 10.30
N PRO A 14 -4.00 6.34 11.04
CA PRO A 14 -5.21 5.76 10.48
C PRO A 14 -6.18 6.84 10.01
N LEU A 15 -6.97 6.56 8.98
CA LEU A 15 -8.04 7.47 8.56
C LEU A 15 -8.98 7.80 9.72
N SER A 16 -9.35 9.07 9.87
CA SER A 16 -10.48 9.46 10.68
C SER A 16 -11.80 9.00 10.03
N HIS A 17 -12.90 9.05 10.77
CA HIS A 17 -14.23 8.76 10.20
C HIS A 17 -14.58 9.72 9.07
N GLU A 18 -14.30 11.00 9.25
CA GLU A 18 -14.58 12.04 8.25
C GLU A 18 -13.77 11.81 6.95
N GLU A 19 -12.49 11.52 7.07
CA GLU A 19 -11.63 11.20 5.92
C GLU A 19 -12.09 9.93 5.19
N PHE A 20 -12.54 8.90 5.94
CA PHE A 20 -13.08 7.68 5.37
C PHE A 20 -14.38 7.94 4.59
N GLU A 21 -15.34 8.64 5.17
CA GLU A 21 -16.60 8.99 4.49
C GLU A 21 -16.37 9.89 3.26
N HIS A 22 -15.41 10.82 3.35
CA HIS A 22 -14.99 11.61 2.19
C HIS A 22 -14.41 10.72 1.08
N ALA A 23 -13.49 9.80 1.42
CA ALA A 23 -12.89 8.89 0.45
C ALA A 23 -13.91 7.96 -0.21
N LYS A 24 -14.87 7.46 0.55
CA LYS A 24 -15.97 6.60 0.08
C LYS A 24 -16.93 7.32 -0.87
N ALA A 25 -17.20 8.61 -0.63
CA ALA A 25 -18.11 9.43 -1.44
C ALA A 25 -17.48 9.95 -2.76
N ASN A 26 -16.16 9.89 -2.88
CA ASN A 26 -15.41 10.41 -4.03
C ASN A 26 -14.77 9.26 -4.83
N PRO A 27 -14.28 9.48 -6.06
CA PRO A 27 -13.57 8.46 -6.83
C PRO A 27 -12.38 7.88 -6.07
N LEU A 28 -12.10 6.58 -6.28
CA LEU A 28 -10.97 5.87 -5.66
C LEU A 28 -9.67 6.69 -5.80
N THR A 29 -9.13 7.07 -4.68
CA THR A 29 -7.89 7.85 -4.61
C THR A 29 -6.91 7.17 -3.67
N VAL A 30 -5.89 6.54 -4.23
CA VAL A 30 -4.81 5.84 -3.53
C VAL A 30 -3.47 6.20 -4.12
N ALA A 31 -2.39 6.04 -3.37
CA ALA A 31 -1.06 6.44 -3.81
C ALA A 31 -0.05 5.29 -3.70
N LEU A 32 0.72 5.07 -4.76
CA LEU A 32 1.89 4.17 -4.75
C LEU A 32 3.13 4.87 -4.22
N THR A 33 3.22 6.18 -4.41
CA THR A 33 4.34 7.02 -3.98
C THR A 33 3.84 8.30 -3.35
N VAL A 34 4.69 8.97 -2.59
CA VAL A 34 4.35 10.26 -1.97
C VAL A 34 3.94 11.28 -3.03
N GLY A 35 2.79 11.92 -2.82
CA GLY A 35 2.32 13.05 -3.63
C GLY A 35 1.73 12.72 -5.00
N LYS A 36 1.62 11.42 -5.38
CA LYS A 36 1.00 11.03 -6.65
C LYS A 36 -0.04 9.93 -6.47
N THR A 37 -1.26 10.23 -6.86
CA THR A 37 -2.36 9.26 -6.91
C THR A 37 -2.24 8.34 -8.13
N VAL A 38 -2.71 7.11 -7.98
CA VAL A 38 -2.77 6.14 -9.08
C VAL A 38 -3.91 6.50 -10.02
N PRO A 39 -3.68 6.54 -11.35
CA PRO A 39 -4.75 6.75 -12.30
C PRO A 39 -5.83 5.67 -12.22
N LEU A 40 -7.10 6.05 -12.16
CA LEU A 40 -8.23 5.11 -12.03
C LEU A 40 -8.25 4.05 -13.15
N ASN A 41 -7.91 4.43 -14.37
CA ASN A 41 -7.89 3.53 -15.51
C ASN A 41 -6.87 2.39 -15.40
N TRP A 42 -5.94 2.44 -14.41
CA TRP A 42 -5.08 1.30 -14.12
C TRP A 42 -5.88 0.17 -13.46
N PHE A 43 -6.76 0.52 -12.53
CA PHE A 43 -7.62 -0.45 -11.84
C PHE A 43 -8.68 -1.07 -12.77
N GLU A 44 -9.15 -0.33 -13.77
CA GLU A 44 -10.10 -0.80 -14.77
C GLU A 44 -9.55 -1.93 -15.65
N LYS A 45 -8.23 -2.09 -15.72
CA LYS A 45 -7.59 -3.19 -16.45
C LYS A 45 -7.66 -4.53 -15.71
N ALA A 46 -7.94 -4.52 -14.41
CA ALA A 46 -8.10 -5.75 -13.64
C ALA A 46 -9.39 -6.47 -14.02
N ARG A 47 -9.33 -7.80 -14.11
CA ARG A 47 -10.48 -8.65 -14.44
C ARG A 47 -11.37 -8.97 -13.25
N GLY A 48 -10.93 -8.64 -12.05
CA GLY A 48 -11.63 -8.89 -10.79
C GLY A 48 -11.22 -7.91 -9.71
N LYS A 49 -11.76 -8.10 -8.51
CA LYS A 49 -11.61 -7.14 -7.40
C LYS A 49 -10.95 -7.73 -6.15
N LYS A 50 -10.38 -8.93 -6.23
CA LYS A 50 -9.63 -9.49 -5.11
C LYS A 50 -8.25 -8.86 -5.03
N LEU A 51 -8.00 -8.06 -4.00
CA LEU A 51 -6.84 -7.18 -3.89
C LEU A 51 -5.99 -7.53 -2.66
N LEU A 52 -4.68 -7.67 -2.89
CA LEU A 52 -3.67 -7.72 -1.84
C LEU A 52 -2.96 -6.37 -1.72
N GLY A 53 -3.06 -5.73 -0.55
CA GLY A 53 -2.19 -4.64 -0.14
C GLY A 53 -0.92 -5.23 0.50
N LEU A 54 0.17 -5.25 -0.26
CA LEU A 54 1.46 -5.82 0.17
C LEU A 54 2.28 -4.76 0.87
N ALA A 55 2.60 -4.99 2.15
CA ALA A 55 3.28 -4.05 3.04
C ALA A 55 2.61 -2.66 3.01
N CYS A 56 1.27 -2.67 3.07
CA CYS A 56 0.38 -1.53 2.91
C CYS A 56 -0.41 -1.21 4.20
N GLY A 57 0.03 -1.74 5.35
CA GLY A 57 -0.61 -1.52 6.64
C GLY A 57 -0.53 -0.07 7.11
N GLY A 58 -1.47 0.33 7.97
CA GLY A 58 -1.51 1.67 8.55
C GLY A 58 -2.91 2.26 8.68
N GLY A 59 -3.95 1.55 8.27
CA GLY A 59 -5.34 1.99 8.39
C GLY A 59 -5.71 3.12 7.43
N GLN A 60 -5.07 3.16 6.26
CA GLN A 60 -5.31 4.20 5.24
C GLN A 60 -5.89 3.59 3.95
N GLN A 61 -5.05 3.02 3.11
CA GLN A 61 -5.46 2.59 1.77
C GLN A 61 -6.31 1.31 1.76
N GLY A 62 -6.07 0.39 2.70
CA GLY A 62 -6.87 -0.83 2.87
C GLY A 62 -8.36 -0.54 3.03
N PRO A 63 -8.77 0.28 4.00
CA PRO A 63 -10.15 0.70 4.19
C PRO A 63 -10.77 1.38 2.95
N ILE A 64 -9.98 2.21 2.23
CA ILE A 64 -10.44 2.87 1.00
C ILE A 64 -10.74 1.82 -0.09
N PHE A 65 -9.90 0.81 -0.27
CA PHE A 65 -10.16 -0.25 -1.24
C PHE A 65 -11.47 -0.99 -0.94
N VAL A 66 -11.71 -1.34 0.33
CA VAL A 66 -12.98 -2.00 0.73
C VAL A 66 -14.17 -1.10 0.44
N ALA A 67 -14.10 0.20 0.76
CA ALA A 67 -15.16 1.17 0.49
C ALA A 67 -15.51 1.26 -1.01
N HIS A 68 -14.54 0.98 -1.89
CA HIS A 68 -14.73 0.94 -3.35
C HIS A 68 -15.04 -0.47 -3.91
N GLY A 69 -15.41 -1.40 -3.03
CA GLY A 69 -15.90 -2.73 -3.39
C GLY A 69 -14.81 -3.72 -3.80
N TYR A 70 -13.57 -3.53 -3.33
CA TYR A 70 -12.51 -4.53 -3.45
C TYR A 70 -12.57 -5.51 -2.27
N GLU A 71 -12.46 -6.81 -2.56
CA GLU A 71 -12.20 -7.86 -1.56
C GLU A 71 -10.72 -7.73 -1.14
N THR A 72 -10.48 -7.07 -0.02
CA THR A 72 -9.14 -6.58 0.33
C THR A 72 -8.51 -7.38 1.45
N THR A 73 -7.30 -7.84 1.22
CA THR A 73 -6.40 -8.40 2.23
C THR A 73 -5.18 -7.49 2.37
N ILE A 74 -4.82 -7.12 3.59
CA ILE A 74 -3.56 -6.41 3.89
C ILE A 74 -2.58 -7.40 4.49
N MET A 75 -1.43 -7.55 3.85
CA MET A 75 -0.28 -8.29 4.37
C MET A 75 0.82 -7.31 4.77
N ASP A 76 1.24 -7.35 6.03
CA ASP A 76 2.30 -6.48 6.54
C ASP A 76 3.13 -7.24 7.59
N PHE A 77 4.42 -6.92 7.67
CA PHE A 77 5.29 -7.46 8.72
C PHE A 77 4.99 -6.86 10.09
N SER A 78 4.56 -5.62 10.13
CA SER A 78 4.31 -4.86 11.35
C SER A 78 2.92 -5.11 11.90
N LEU A 79 2.83 -5.87 13.00
CA LEU A 79 1.56 -6.06 13.70
C LEU A 79 0.89 -4.71 14.06
N LYS A 80 1.68 -3.71 14.47
CA LYS A 80 1.17 -2.36 14.78
C LYS A 80 0.51 -1.65 13.60
N GLN A 81 0.96 -1.91 12.38
CA GLN A 81 0.31 -1.35 11.20
C GLN A 81 -1.00 -2.08 10.92
N LEU A 82 -1.01 -3.41 11.04
CA LEU A 82 -2.24 -4.20 10.88
C LEU A 82 -3.29 -3.90 11.96
N GLU A 83 -2.88 -3.60 13.18
CA GLU A 83 -3.80 -3.15 14.25
C GLU A 83 -4.53 -1.86 13.86
N LYS A 84 -3.89 -0.96 13.14
CA LYS A 84 -4.53 0.27 12.63
C LYS A 84 -5.55 -0.02 11.53
N ASP A 85 -5.25 -0.97 10.65
CA ASP A 85 -6.22 -1.42 9.64
C ASP A 85 -7.44 -2.05 10.30
N ARG A 86 -7.22 -2.93 11.31
CA ARG A 86 -8.31 -3.54 12.07
C ARG A 86 -9.14 -2.50 12.83
N PHE A 87 -8.48 -1.52 13.43
CA PHE A 87 -9.17 -0.42 14.13
C PHE A 87 -10.10 0.35 13.20
N VAL A 88 -9.64 0.72 12.00
CA VAL A 88 -10.50 1.40 11.03
C VAL A 88 -11.60 0.47 10.51
N ALA A 89 -11.26 -0.79 10.21
CA ALA A 89 -12.22 -1.78 9.73
C ALA A 89 -13.35 -2.02 10.74
N GLU A 90 -13.02 -2.18 12.03
CA GLU A 90 -14.01 -2.34 13.09
C GLU A 90 -14.89 -1.10 13.25
N ARG A 91 -14.30 0.09 13.29
CA ARG A 91 -15.01 1.36 13.41
C ARG A 91 -16.00 1.59 12.26
N GLU A 92 -15.58 1.29 11.02
CA GLU A 92 -16.37 1.54 9.81
C GLU A 92 -17.18 0.31 9.35
N ASN A 93 -17.14 -0.79 10.13
CA ASN A 93 -17.80 -2.06 9.82
C ASN A 93 -17.44 -2.59 8.42
N LEU A 94 -16.12 -2.71 8.15
CA LEU A 94 -15.57 -3.19 6.87
C LEU A 94 -15.12 -4.64 6.95
N ASP A 95 -15.33 -5.40 5.88
CA ASP A 95 -14.74 -6.74 5.71
C ASP A 95 -13.32 -6.60 5.12
N LEU A 96 -12.37 -6.27 6.00
CA LEU A 96 -10.96 -6.12 5.68
C LEU A 96 -10.14 -7.23 6.33
N GLN A 97 -9.53 -8.07 5.50
CA GLN A 97 -8.66 -9.14 5.99
C GLN A 97 -7.26 -8.60 6.28
N THR A 98 -6.62 -9.08 7.36
CA THR A 98 -5.23 -8.70 7.69
C THR A 98 -4.41 -9.92 8.02
N ILE A 99 -3.22 -10.02 7.45
CA ILE A 99 -2.28 -11.14 7.64
C ILE A 99 -0.91 -10.59 7.99
N GLN A 100 -0.35 -11.06 9.12
CA GLN A 100 1.03 -10.75 9.46
C GLN A 100 1.96 -11.74 8.75
N ALA A 101 2.78 -11.23 7.83
CA ALA A 101 3.80 -12.04 7.15
C ALA A 101 4.95 -11.16 6.68
N ASP A 102 6.09 -11.81 6.42
CA ASP A 102 7.31 -11.19 5.92
C ASP A 102 7.37 -11.37 4.40
N MET A 103 7.50 -10.28 3.65
CA MET A 103 7.59 -10.33 2.19
C MET A 103 8.91 -10.91 1.66
N THR A 104 9.87 -11.18 2.54
CA THR A 104 11.10 -11.92 2.20
C THR A 104 10.92 -13.45 2.28
N GLN A 105 9.78 -13.92 2.78
CA GLN A 105 9.44 -15.33 2.94
C GLN A 105 8.30 -15.73 1.99
N ALA A 106 7.99 -17.04 1.92
CA ALA A 106 6.85 -17.53 1.16
C ALA A 106 5.55 -16.87 1.64
N PHE A 107 4.73 -16.39 0.70
CA PHE A 107 3.46 -15.76 1.05
C PHE A 107 2.39 -16.82 1.42
N PRO A 108 1.61 -16.60 2.49
CA PRO A 108 0.62 -17.55 2.98
C PRO A 108 -0.66 -17.56 2.13
N PHE A 109 -0.51 -17.62 0.82
CA PHE A 109 -1.62 -17.64 -0.13
C PHE A 109 -1.41 -18.73 -1.18
N GLU A 110 -2.51 -19.24 -1.72
CA GLU A 110 -2.48 -20.16 -2.86
C GLU A 110 -2.12 -19.45 -4.16
N ASP A 111 -1.71 -20.23 -5.16
CA ASP A 111 -1.43 -19.73 -6.50
C ASP A 111 -2.68 -19.06 -7.10
N GLU A 112 -2.46 -18.07 -7.96
CA GLU A 112 -3.54 -17.39 -8.70
C GLU A 112 -4.71 -16.91 -7.81
N THR A 113 -4.42 -16.39 -6.63
CA THR A 113 -5.42 -15.94 -5.65
C THR A 113 -5.94 -14.53 -5.94
N PHE A 114 -5.07 -13.58 -6.29
CA PHE A 114 -5.41 -12.17 -6.38
C PHE A 114 -5.54 -11.66 -7.82
N ASP A 115 -6.45 -10.72 -8.02
CA ASP A 115 -6.60 -9.99 -9.30
C ASP A 115 -5.67 -8.77 -9.34
N ILE A 116 -5.37 -8.19 -8.16
CA ILE A 116 -4.52 -7.01 -7.99
C ILE A 116 -3.60 -7.22 -6.81
N ILE A 117 -2.32 -6.86 -6.97
CA ILE A 117 -1.38 -6.67 -5.87
C ILE A 117 -0.94 -5.22 -5.89
N PHE A 118 -1.07 -4.55 -4.74
CA PHE A 118 -0.75 -3.15 -4.55
C PHE A 118 0.32 -2.98 -3.49
N CYS A 119 1.53 -2.52 -3.87
CA CYS A 119 2.68 -2.36 -2.98
C CYS A 119 3.20 -0.90 -3.01
N PRO A 120 2.77 -0.04 -2.06
CA PRO A 120 3.17 1.37 -2.03
C PRO A 120 4.55 1.54 -1.41
N VAL A 121 5.58 1.73 -2.20
CA VAL A 121 6.99 2.09 -1.82
C VAL A 121 7.66 1.21 -0.74
N SER A 122 6.95 0.26 -0.16
CA SER A 122 7.42 -0.51 1.01
C SER A 122 8.54 -1.51 0.69
N ASN A 123 8.80 -1.76 -0.59
CA ASN A 123 9.92 -2.57 -1.07
C ASN A 123 11.30 -2.01 -0.72
N VAL A 124 11.39 -0.73 -0.35
CA VAL A 124 12.65 -0.10 0.12
C VAL A 124 13.15 -0.64 1.47
N TYR A 125 12.32 -1.39 2.19
CA TYR A 125 12.68 -1.95 3.51
C TYR A 125 13.33 -3.33 3.44
N ILE A 126 13.46 -3.93 2.27
CA ILE A 126 14.11 -5.23 2.05
C ILE A 126 15.25 -5.09 1.07
N GLU A 127 16.31 -5.85 1.30
CA GLU A 127 17.54 -5.79 0.50
C GLU A 127 17.40 -6.58 -0.81
N ASP A 128 16.78 -7.77 -0.75
CA ASP A 128 16.56 -8.65 -1.90
C ASP A 128 15.05 -8.77 -2.21
N LEU A 129 14.68 -8.27 -3.37
CA LEU A 129 13.31 -8.29 -3.89
C LEU A 129 12.94 -9.58 -4.63
N THR A 130 13.87 -10.51 -4.80
CA THR A 130 13.66 -11.71 -5.62
C THR A 130 12.46 -12.52 -5.17
N ASN A 131 12.38 -12.81 -3.86
CA ASN A 131 11.26 -13.56 -3.30
C ASN A 131 9.92 -12.81 -3.46
N MET A 132 9.93 -11.50 -3.19
CA MET A 132 8.72 -10.67 -3.35
C MET A 132 8.17 -10.73 -4.78
N TRP A 133 9.03 -10.71 -5.81
CA TRP A 133 8.61 -10.83 -7.21
C TRP A 133 8.09 -12.22 -7.55
N GLN A 134 8.78 -13.26 -7.11
CA GLN A 134 8.39 -14.65 -7.36
C GLN A 134 7.04 -14.96 -6.72
N GLU A 135 6.88 -14.63 -5.46
CA GLU A 135 5.63 -14.84 -4.74
C GLU A 135 4.48 -13.98 -5.28
N SER A 136 4.75 -12.71 -5.61
CA SER A 136 3.74 -11.86 -6.25
C SER A 136 3.27 -12.44 -7.59
N TYR A 137 4.20 -12.98 -8.40
CA TYR A 137 3.86 -13.65 -9.66
C TYR A 137 3.04 -14.92 -9.42
N ARG A 138 3.41 -15.73 -8.43
CA ARG A 138 2.73 -16.98 -8.10
C ARG A 138 1.29 -16.78 -7.69
N ILE A 139 1.05 -15.82 -6.77
CA ILE A 139 -0.28 -15.57 -6.20
C ILE A 139 -1.17 -14.69 -7.08
N LEU A 140 -0.61 -14.04 -8.09
CA LEU A 140 -1.37 -13.21 -9.02
C LEU A 140 -2.03 -14.08 -10.09
N LYS A 141 -3.32 -13.90 -10.32
CA LYS A 141 -4.06 -14.57 -11.41
C LYS A 141 -3.51 -14.19 -12.77
N LYS A 142 -3.69 -15.06 -13.77
CA LYS A 142 -3.33 -14.75 -15.16
C LYS A 142 -4.05 -13.51 -15.67
N GLY A 143 -3.26 -12.52 -16.08
CA GLY A 143 -3.76 -11.21 -16.49
C GLY A 143 -4.12 -10.29 -15.32
N GLY A 144 -3.75 -10.64 -14.11
CA GLY A 144 -3.83 -9.77 -12.94
C GLY A 144 -2.81 -8.65 -12.99
N LEU A 145 -2.95 -7.67 -12.10
CA LEU A 145 -2.15 -6.45 -12.08
C LEU A 145 -1.27 -6.38 -10.85
N LEU A 146 0.02 -6.16 -11.04
CA LEU A 146 0.96 -5.79 -10.00
C LEU A 146 1.27 -4.29 -10.11
N MET A 147 0.87 -3.53 -9.10
CA MET A 147 1.13 -2.09 -8.98
C MET A 147 2.14 -1.85 -7.88
N VAL A 148 3.30 -1.29 -8.21
CA VAL A 148 4.41 -1.10 -7.25
C VAL A 148 4.91 0.32 -7.31
N GLY A 149 5.06 0.94 -6.16
CA GLY A 149 5.75 2.21 -6.00
C GLY A 149 7.24 1.99 -5.73
N TYR A 150 8.07 2.86 -6.30
CA TYR A 150 9.51 2.90 -6.03
C TYR A 150 9.92 4.27 -5.52
N MET A 151 10.86 4.28 -4.59
CA MET A 151 11.57 5.49 -4.22
C MET A 151 12.66 5.76 -5.25
N ASN A 152 12.79 7.00 -5.69
CA ASN A 152 13.94 7.38 -6.51
C ASN A 152 15.21 7.30 -5.66
N PRO A 153 16.23 6.48 -6.02
CA PRO A 153 17.43 6.31 -5.22
C PRO A 153 18.24 7.60 -5.04
N TRP A 154 18.08 8.58 -5.92
CA TRP A 154 18.73 9.88 -5.79
C TRP A 154 18.34 10.65 -4.52
N ILE A 155 17.19 10.34 -3.91
CA ILE A 155 16.77 10.96 -2.63
C ILE A 155 17.75 10.68 -1.49
N TYR A 156 18.54 9.61 -1.59
CA TYR A 156 19.55 9.25 -0.58
C TYR A 156 20.91 9.93 -0.82
N VAL A 157 21.07 10.60 -1.96
CA VAL A 157 22.32 11.28 -2.36
C VAL A 157 22.24 12.77 -2.06
N PHE A 158 21.03 13.33 -1.99
CA PHE A 158 20.78 14.73 -1.69
C PHE A 158 20.22 14.87 -0.27
N ASP A 159 20.53 16.00 0.36
CA ASP A 159 19.88 16.35 1.64
C ASP A 159 18.38 16.56 1.36
N ALA A 160 17.56 15.75 2.00
CA ALA A 160 16.11 15.77 1.79
C ALA A 160 15.53 17.15 2.16
N ASP A 161 16.04 17.79 3.19
CA ASP A 161 15.57 19.11 3.64
C ASP A 161 15.89 20.18 2.59
N GLU A 162 17.08 20.12 1.93
CA GLU A 162 17.40 21.04 0.85
C GLU A 162 16.56 20.85 -0.43
N VAL A 163 16.16 19.61 -0.73
CA VAL A 163 15.37 19.30 -1.94
C VAL A 163 13.91 19.67 -1.78
N TRP A 164 13.34 19.46 -0.59
CA TRP A 164 11.92 19.72 -0.33
C TRP A 164 11.60 21.20 -0.07
N ASP A 165 12.55 21.93 0.53
CA ASP A 165 12.37 23.36 0.85
C ASP A 165 12.61 24.31 -0.35
N GLN A 166 13.16 23.81 -1.45
CA GLN A 166 13.45 24.61 -2.64
C GLN A 166 12.98 23.92 -3.92
N PRO A 167 11.65 23.84 -4.16
CA PRO A 167 11.09 23.14 -5.32
C PRO A 167 11.49 23.72 -6.69
N ASP A 168 12.00 24.96 -6.72
CA ASP A 168 12.38 25.66 -7.95
C ASP A 168 13.89 25.58 -8.29
N LYS A 169 14.69 24.89 -7.49
CA LYS A 169 16.08 24.62 -7.88
C LYS A 169 16.11 23.57 -9.00
N THR A 170 16.32 24.05 -10.20
CA THR A 170 16.73 23.20 -11.34
C THR A 170 18.09 22.60 -10.99
N LEU A 171 18.13 21.31 -10.69
CA LEU A 171 19.38 20.56 -10.59
C LEU A 171 20.00 20.53 -11.99
N ILE A 172 21.18 21.10 -12.13
CA ILE A 172 21.99 21.08 -13.35
C ILE A 172 22.73 19.75 -13.41
#